data_813670451d5f2d858ba97164383926a8
#
_entry.id   813670451d5f2d858ba97164383926a8
#
_cell.length_a   1.000
_cell.length_b   1.000
_cell.length_c   1.000
_cell.angle_alpha   90.00
_cell.angle_beta   90.00
_cell.angle_gamma   90.00
#
_symmetry.space_group_name_H-M   'P 1'
#
loop_
_entity.id
_entity.type
_entity.pdbx_description
1 polymer ?
#
loop_
_entity_poly.entity_id
_entity_poly.type
_entity_poly.pdbx_seq_one_letter_code
_entity_poly.pdbx_strand_id
1 'polypeptide(L)'
;MKCILMNKNTEVLVAEYNTVSKFFDRIIEVKNIDYAPYILKSFYIKDDINDTPFRTNLSEWFRGRGIPSWRDKLDLLLHRLDISAPTELLDKAFGLSLSDQYWLKPFNSDIKYDDINFFDNDFDYAEFLEASLSLNSKIVKKETSLITPNNTTDGMLKKAWIIEDGTRYLLKGGYKNEILQPFNEVLASMIC
;
A
#
# COMPACT_ATOMS: atom_id res chain seq x y z
N MET A 1 7.52 12.90 10.76
CA MET A 1 8.43 11.74 10.92
C MET A 1 9.53 11.83 9.86
N LYS A 2 10.82 11.73 10.25
CA LYS A 2 11.91 11.63 9.27
C LYS A 2 11.97 10.20 8.72
N CYS A 3 12.01 10.05 7.39
CA CYS A 3 12.00 8.77 6.70
C CYS A 3 12.88 8.79 5.45
N ILE A 4 13.11 7.61 4.88
CA ILE A 4 13.82 7.41 3.63
C ILE A 4 12.86 6.70 2.68
N LEU A 5 12.60 7.29 1.50
CA LEU A 5 11.98 6.56 0.40
C LEU A 5 13.02 5.58 -0.16
N MET A 6 12.64 4.32 -0.17
CA MET A 6 13.47 3.21 -0.64
C MET A 6 12.91 2.61 -1.93
N ASN A 7 13.78 2.10 -2.78
CA ASN A 7 13.48 1.12 -3.82
C ASN A 7 14.30 -0.13 -3.50
N LYS A 8 13.64 -1.18 -3.02
CA LYS A 8 14.33 -2.31 -2.36
C LYS A 8 15.29 -1.81 -1.28
N ASN A 9 16.57 -2.12 -1.41
CA ASN A 9 17.65 -1.71 -0.51
C ASN A 9 18.34 -0.41 -0.95
N THR A 10 17.90 0.23 -2.06
CA THR A 10 18.47 1.49 -2.55
C THR A 10 17.73 2.69 -1.95
N GLU A 11 18.45 3.58 -1.30
CA GLU A 11 17.93 4.84 -0.79
C GLU A 11 17.69 5.82 -1.94
N VAL A 12 16.45 6.28 -2.10
CA VAL A 12 16.05 7.22 -3.17
C VAL A 12 16.14 8.66 -2.68
N LEU A 13 15.46 8.98 -1.59
CA LEU A 13 15.48 10.30 -0.98
C LEU A 13 15.20 10.23 0.52
N VAL A 14 15.67 11.24 1.25
CA VAL A 14 15.37 11.46 2.68
C VAL A 14 14.36 12.60 2.79
N ALA A 15 13.32 12.42 3.59
CA ALA A 15 12.26 13.41 3.73
C ALA A 15 11.67 13.46 5.14
N GLU A 16 10.94 14.54 5.40
CA GLU A 16 10.03 14.69 6.53
C GLU A 16 8.61 14.39 6.05
N TYR A 17 8.05 13.30 6.54
CA TYR A 17 6.70 12.84 6.22
C TYR A 17 5.75 13.12 7.38
N ASN A 18 4.65 13.76 7.09
CA ASN A 18 3.59 14.05 8.04
C ASN A 18 2.56 12.89 8.02
N THR A 19 2.53 12.11 9.11
CA THR A 19 1.66 10.95 9.22
C THR A 19 0.17 11.31 9.38
N VAL A 20 -0.15 12.56 9.70
CA VAL A 20 -1.55 13.04 9.82
C VAL A 20 -2.06 13.51 8.46
N SER A 21 -1.36 14.47 7.83
CA SER A 21 -1.75 14.99 6.51
C SER A 21 -1.39 14.06 5.35
N LYS A 22 -0.54 13.05 5.59
CA LYS A 22 0.02 12.14 4.58
C LYS A 22 0.75 12.92 3.46
N PHE A 23 1.48 13.94 3.87
CA PHE A 23 2.21 14.82 2.97
C PHE A 23 3.71 14.80 3.30
N PHE A 24 4.56 14.94 2.27
CA PHE A 24 5.99 15.15 2.45
C PHE A 24 6.26 16.65 2.62
N ASP A 25 6.36 17.08 3.88
CA ASP A 25 6.50 18.50 4.23
C ASP A 25 7.83 19.07 3.72
N ARG A 26 8.88 18.24 3.70
CA ARG A 26 10.22 18.66 3.28
C ARG A 26 11.02 17.49 2.71
N ILE A 27 11.74 17.73 1.61
CA ILE A 27 12.80 16.85 1.13
C ILE A 27 14.13 17.34 1.73
N ILE A 28 14.85 16.47 2.41
CA ILE A 28 16.12 16.78 3.05
C ILE A 28 17.27 16.54 2.08
N GLU A 29 17.22 15.43 1.35
CA GLU A 29 18.25 14.99 0.44
C GLU A 29 17.66 14.08 -0.64
N VAL A 30 18.11 14.21 -1.88
CA VAL A 30 17.85 13.25 -2.96
C VAL A 30 19.14 12.48 -3.24
N LYS A 31 19.13 11.18 -2.95
CA LYS A 31 20.30 10.31 -3.08
C LYS A 31 20.41 9.69 -4.47
N ASN A 32 19.30 9.11 -4.96
CA ASN A 32 19.25 8.39 -6.23
C ASN A 32 17.93 8.64 -6.96
N ILE A 33 17.84 9.73 -7.72
CA ILE A 33 16.61 10.08 -8.46
C ILE A 33 16.27 9.04 -9.54
N ASP A 34 17.26 8.33 -10.08
CA ASP A 34 17.04 7.32 -11.11
C ASP A 34 16.27 6.10 -10.59
N TYR A 35 16.30 5.87 -9.29
CA TYR A 35 15.52 4.82 -8.61
C TYR A 35 14.17 5.32 -8.09
N ALA A 36 13.83 6.60 -8.28
CA ALA A 36 12.52 7.13 -7.92
C ALA A 36 11.42 6.57 -8.83
N PRO A 37 10.15 6.56 -8.37
CA PRO A 37 9.01 6.29 -9.23
C PRO A 37 9.07 7.15 -10.49
N TYR A 38 8.80 6.53 -11.64
CA TYR A 38 8.99 7.18 -12.95
C TYR A 38 8.28 8.53 -13.05
N ILE A 39 7.05 8.61 -12.54
CA ILE A 39 6.24 9.84 -12.57
C ILE A 39 6.94 11.01 -11.84
N LEU A 40 7.76 10.75 -10.83
CA LEU A 40 8.40 11.80 -10.04
C LEU A 40 9.61 12.43 -10.73
N LYS A 41 10.23 11.70 -11.67
CA LYS A 41 11.45 12.18 -12.35
C LYS A 41 11.20 13.44 -13.16
N SER A 42 10.00 13.61 -13.72
CA SER A 42 9.62 14.79 -14.51
C SER A 42 9.41 16.06 -13.66
N PHE A 43 9.21 15.92 -12.36
CA PHE A 43 9.02 17.03 -11.43
C PHE A 43 10.29 17.35 -10.61
N TYR A 44 11.35 16.56 -10.76
CA TYR A 44 12.57 16.76 -10.01
C TYR A 44 13.42 17.89 -10.59
N ILE A 45 13.72 18.88 -9.74
CA ILE A 45 14.62 20.00 -10.04
C ILE A 45 15.81 19.90 -9.09
N LYS A 46 17.00 19.65 -9.64
CA LYS A 46 18.23 19.41 -8.85
C LYS A 46 18.57 20.55 -7.90
N ASP A 47 18.40 21.80 -8.35
CA ASP A 47 18.74 22.99 -7.59
C ASP A 47 17.58 23.46 -6.67
N ASP A 48 16.40 22.84 -6.79
CA ASP A 48 15.25 23.08 -5.91
C ASP A 48 14.53 21.76 -5.57
N ILE A 49 15.17 20.97 -4.72
CA ILE A 49 14.62 19.66 -4.28
C ILE A 49 13.33 19.79 -3.45
N ASN A 50 13.01 20.97 -2.95
CA ASN A 50 11.81 21.27 -2.18
C ASN A 50 10.73 21.96 -3.00
N ASP A 51 10.85 21.96 -4.33
CA ASP A 51 9.82 22.48 -5.22
C ASP A 51 8.44 21.88 -4.89
N THR A 52 7.44 22.77 -4.89
CA THR A 52 6.08 22.37 -4.47
C THR A 52 5.48 21.30 -5.39
N PRO A 53 5.55 21.38 -6.72
CA PRO A 53 5.15 20.31 -7.61
C PRO A 53 5.79 18.95 -7.29
N PHE A 54 7.09 18.91 -7.02
CA PHE A 54 7.77 17.65 -6.69
C PHE A 54 7.21 17.02 -5.40
N ARG A 55 7.11 17.81 -4.32
CA ARG A 55 6.57 17.33 -3.02
C ARG A 55 5.09 16.94 -3.12
N THR A 56 4.30 17.69 -3.89
CA THR A 56 2.89 17.37 -4.10
C THR A 56 2.73 16.05 -4.84
N ASN A 57 3.43 15.86 -5.96
CA ASN A 57 3.37 14.62 -6.73
C ASN A 57 3.91 13.42 -5.94
N LEU A 58 4.97 13.59 -5.15
CA LEU A 58 5.47 12.55 -4.24
C LEU A 58 4.40 12.14 -3.22
N SER A 59 3.71 13.12 -2.64
CA SER A 59 2.67 12.88 -1.64
C SER A 59 1.43 12.21 -2.26
N GLU A 60 1.01 12.63 -3.43
CA GLU A 60 -0.11 12.04 -4.18
C GLU A 60 0.20 10.62 -4.61
N TRP A 61 1.39 10.38 -5.17
CA TRP A 61 1.86 9.06 -5.53
C TRP A 61 1.86 8.12 -4.31
N PHE A 62 2.39 8.56 -3.17
CA PHE A 62 2.44 7.72 -1.97
C PHE A 62 1.03 7.44 -1.41
N ARG A 63 0.16 8.45 -1.31
CA ARG A 63 -1.23 8.27 -0.89
C ARG A 63 -2.03 7.37 -1.82
N GLY A 64 -1.78 7.49 -3.12
CA GLY A 64 -2.42 6.67 -4.16
C GLY A 64 -2.09 5.17 -4.08
N ARG A 65 -1.09 4.78 -3.29
CA ARG A 65 -0.74 3.37 -3.02
C ARG A 65 -1.70 2.69 -2.05
N GLY A 66 -2.43 3.46 -1.25
CA GLY A 66 -3.38 2.95 -0.27
C GLY A 66 -4.66 2.43 -0.89
N ILE A 67 -5.53 1.89 -0.06
CA ILE A 67 -6.87 1.46 -0.48
C ILE A 67 -7.66 2.70 -0.96
N PRO A 68 -8.21 2.68 -2.18
CA PRO A 68 -8.92 3.83 -2.71
C PRO A 68 -10.24 4.08 -1.96
N SER A 69 -10.60 5.36 -1.79
CA SER A 69 -11.80 5.78 -1.07
C SER A 69 -13.11 5.31 -1.71
N TRP A 70 -13.10 4.93 -2.97
CA TRP A 70 -14.25 4.42 -3.73
C TRP A 70 -14.38 2.89 -3.71
N ARG A 71 -13.56 2.19 -2.90
CA ARG A 71 -13.69 0.73 -2.76
C ARG A 71 -15.06 0.36 -2.20
N ASP A 72 -15.67 -0.68 -2.79
CA ASP A 72 -16.96 -1.21 -2.31
C ASP A 72 -16.87 -1.64 -0.83
N LYS A 73 -17.75 -1.09 0.00
CA LYS A 73 -17.85 -1.33 1.45
C LYS A 73 -16.56 -1.04 2.24
N LEU A 74 -15.82 -0.02 1.83
CA LEU A 74 -14.61 0.41 2.53
C LEU A 74 -14.89 0.78 4.00
N ASP A 75 -15.97 1.51 4.27
CA ASP A 75 -16.42 1.88 5.62
C ASP A 75 -16.61 0.66 6.52
N LEU A 76 -17.22 -0.39 6.00
CA LEU A 76 -17.40 -1.64 6.72
C LEU A 76 -16.07 -2.35 6.99
N LEU A 77 -15.15 -2.35 6.02
CA LEU A 77 -13.81 -2.90 6.18
C LEU A 77 -13.05 -2.17 7.30
N LEU A 78 -13.01 -0.84 7.25
CA LEU A 78 -12.32 -0.01 8.24
C LEU A 78 -12.90 -0.21 9.64
N HIS A 79 -14.24 -0.21 9.75
CA HIS A 79 -14.91 -0.47 11.03
C HIS A 79 -14.55 -1.85 11.62
N ARG A 80 -14.46 -2.88 10.79
CA ARG A 80 -14.09 -4.24 11.23
C ARG A 80 -12.64 -4.35 11.69
N LEU A 81 -11.74 -3.58 11.07
CA LEU A 81 -10.32 -3.52 11.42
C LEU A 81 -10.04 -2.53 12.57
N ASP A 82 -11.05 -1.82 13.07
CA ASP A 82 -10.92 -0.75 14.08
C ASP A 82 -9.96 0.37 13.62
N ILE A 83 -10.09 0.77 12.36
CA ILE A 83 -9.26 1.79 11.69
C ILE A 83 -10.14 2.98 11.31
N SER A 84 -9.69 4.20 11.59
CA SER A 84 -10.45 5.43 11.32
C SER A 84 -10.38 5.90 9.87
N ALA A 85 -9.25 5.63 9.18
CA ALA A 85 -9.04 6.06 7.81
C ALA A 85 -8.16 5.08 7.02
N PRO A 86 -8.41 4.86 5.71
CA PRO A 86 -7.62 3.93 4.90
C PRO A 86 -6.13 4.31 4.82
N THR A 87 -5.80 5.59 4.98
CA THR A 87 -4.43 6.08 5.00
C THR A 87 -3.63 5.64 6.23
N GLU A 88 -4.29 5.23 7.31
CA GLU A 88 -3.60 4.62 8.46
C GLU A 88 -3.03 3.25 8.12
N LEU A 89 -3.75 2.48 7.30
CA LEU A 89 -3.31 1.16 6.84
C LEU A 89 -2.02 1.25 6.01
N LEU A 90 -1.88 2.29 5.18
CA LEU A 90 -0.70 2.51 4.36
C LEU A 90 0.57 2.62 5.21
N ASP A 91 0.52 3.38 6.30
CA ASP A 91 1.67 3.57 7.20
C ASP A 91 2.02 2.31 8.00
N LYS A 92 1.03 1.47 8.33
CA LYS A 92 1.23 0.24 9.10
C LYS A 92 2.18 -0.75 8.39
N ALA A 93 2.14 -0.80 7.07
CA ALA A 93 2.98 -1.68 6.26
C ALA A 93 4.13 -0.92 5.56
N PHE A 94 4.56 0.23 6.08
CA PHE A 94 5.62 1.06 5.48
C PHE A 94 5.36 1.44 4.01
N GLY A 95 4.13 1.39 3.55
CA GLY A 95 3.78 1.57 2.15
C GLY A 95 4.20 0.42 1.23
N LEU A 96 4.61 -0.72 1.76
CA LEU A 96 4.96 -1.93 0.98
C LEU A 96 3.77 -2.44 0.16
N SER A 97 4.05 -3.00 -1.01
CA SER A 97 3.06 -3.51 -1.94
C SER A 97 3.58 -4.77 -2.65
N LEU A 98 2.66 -5.55 -3.23
CA LEU A 98 2.98 -6.60 -4.21
C LEU A 98 2.98 -6.08 -5.65
N SER A 99 2.74 -4.76 -5.87
CA SER A 99 2.76 -4.13 -7.20
C SER A 99 4.13 -3.57 -7.59
N ASP A 100 4.95 -3.22 -6.59
CA ASP A 100 6.28 -2.64 -6.77
C ASP A 100 7.15 -2.85 -5.53
N GLN A 101 8.33 -2.23 -5.52
CA GLN A 101 9.35 -2.44 -4.49
C GLN A 101 9.67 -1.17 -3.68
N TYR A 102 8.79 -0.18 -3.73
CA TYR A 102 8.95 1.06 -2.97
C TYR A 102 8.39 0.93 -1.55
N TRP A 103 9.08 1.58 -0.58
CA TRP A 103 8.63 1.64 0.80
C TRP A 103 9.25 2.81 1.54
N LEU A 104 8.67 3.18 2.69
CA LEU A 104 9.18 4.22 3.57
C LEU A 104 9.89 3.61 4.78
N LYS A 105 11.21 3.68 4.78
CA LYS A 105 12.04 3.27 5.90
C LYS A 105 12.06 4.37 6.96
N PRO A 106 11.76 4.11 8.25
CA PRO A 106 12.05 5.05 9.33
C PRO A 106 13.55 5.39 9.36
N PHE A 107 13.91 6.67 9.48
CA PHE A 107 15.28 7.15 9.27
C PHE A 107 16.33 6.45 10.16
N ASN A 108 15.96 6.17 11.42
CA ASN A 108 16.87 5.55 12.41
C ASN A 108 16.62 4.03 12.57
N SER A 109 16.09 3.37 11.55
CA SER A 109 15.76 1.95 11.59
C SER A 109 16.79 1.12 10.84
N ASP A 110 17.13 -0.04 11.38
CA ASP A 110 17.99 -1.04 10.73
C ASP A 110 17.21 -2.04 9.86
N ILE A 111 15.88 -1.82 9.68
CA ILE A 111 15.01 -2.66 8.86
C ILE A 111 15.55 -2.73 7.44
N LYS A 112 15.61 -3.93 6.88
CA LYS A 112 15.99 -4.19 5.49
C LYS A 112 14.78 -4.63 4.68
N TYR A 113 14.80 -4.33 3.39
CA TYR A 113 13.75 -4.76 2.46
C TYR A 113 13.56 -6.29 2.44
N ASP A 114 14.68 -7.01 2.48
CA ASP A 114 14.68 -8.48 2.40
C ASP A 114 13.96 -9.12 3.60
N ASP A 115 13.92 -8.45 4.75
CA ASP A 115 13.29 -8.96 5.98
C ASP A 115 11.77 -8.70 6.01
N ILE A 116 11.24 -7.76 5.19
CA ILE A 116 9.87 -7.27 5.34
C ILE A 116 9.06 -7.27 4.03
N ASN A 117 9.69 -7.51 2.86
CA ASN A 117 8.95 -7.48 1.61
C ASN A 117 7.94 -8.64 1.53
N PHE A 118 6.85 -8.42 0.79
CA PHE A 118 5.78 -9.42 0.66
C PHE A 118 5.98 -10.41 -0.49
N PHE A 119 7.06 -10.25 -1.27
CA PHE A 119 7.39 -11.20 -2.35
C PHE A 119 8.03 -12.46 -1.79
N ASP A 120 8.90 -12.32 -0.79
CA ASP A 120 9.70 -13.40 -0.25
C ASP A 120 9.26 -13.82 1.16
N ASN A 121 8.62 -12.91 1.92
CA ASN A 121 8.19 -13.16 3.29
C ASN A 121 6.67 -13.41 3.34
N ASP A 122 6.28 -14.27 4.26
CA ASP A 122 4.87 -14.51 4.55
C ASP A 122 4.27 -13.29 5.27
N PHE A 123 2.96 -13.11 5.12
CA PHE A 123 2.20 -12.04 5.73
C PHE A 123 0.89 -12.55 6.31
N ASP A 124 0.40 -11.86 7.32
CA ASP A 124 -0.92 -12.15 7.88
C ASP A 124 -2.02 -11.61 6.97
N TYR A 125 -3.04 -12.41 6.73
CA TYR A 125 -4.16 -12.05 5.86
C TYR A 125 -5.53 -12.47 6.44
N ALA A 126 -5.58 -13.27 7.49
CA ALA A 126 -6.81 -13.90 7.93
C ALA A 126 -7.87 -12.86 8.33
N GLU A 127 -7.52 -11.89 9.14
CA GLU A 127 -8.43 -10.84 9.59
C GLU A 127 -8.85 -9.92 8.45
N PHE A 128 -7.92 -9.58 7.55
CA PHE A 128 -8.25 -8.75 6.39
C PHE A 128 -9.17 -9.49 5.43
N LEU A 129 -8.94 -10.77 5.23
CA LEU A 129 -9.78 -11.64 4.40
C LEU A 129 -11.20 -11.71 4.97
N GLU A 130 -11.32 -11.96 6.28
CA GLU A 130 -12.62 -12.00 6.96
C GLU A 130 -13.32 -10.64 6.91
N ALA A 131 -12.61 -9.55 7.20
CA ALA A 131 -13.15 -8.20 7.16
C ALA A 131 -13.61 -7.78 5.76
N SER A 132 -12.87 -8.19 4.72
CA SER A 132 -13.08 -7.78 3.33
C SER A 132 -14.14 -8.58 2.61
N LEU A 133 -14.15 -9.90 2.76
CA LEU A 133 -14.96 -10.83 1.95
C LEU A 133 -16.07 -11.56 2.73
N SER A 134 -15.98 -11.65 4.07
CA SER A 134 -17.01 -12.33 4.86
C SER A 134 -18.34 -11.59 4.86
N LEU A 135 -19.42 -12.33 4.80
CA LEU A 135 -20.79 -11.83 5.00
C LEU A 135 -21.15 -11.65 6.49
N ASN A 136 -20.36 -12.21 7.39
CA ASN A 136 -20.62 -12.17 8.84
C ASN A 136 -20.12 -10.85 9.45
N SER A 137 -20.94 -10.23 10.26
CA SER A 137 -20.72 -8.92 10.87
C SER A 137 -19.93 -8.94 12.19
N LYS A 138 -19.19 -10.02 12.48
CA LYS A 138 -18.40 -10.08 13.71
C LYS A 138 -17.16 -9.17 13.62
N ILE A 139 -17.02 -8.24 14.57
CA ILE A 139 -15.80 -7.47 14.77
C ILE A 139 -14.76 -8.46 15.30
N VAL A 140 -13.67 -8.62 14.55
CA VAL A 140 -12.53 -9.44 14.99
C VAL A 140 -11.68 -8.56 15.90
N LYS A 141 -11.89 -8.70 17.20
CA LYS A 141 -10.99 -8.09 18.21
C LYS A 141 -9.83 -9.05 18.46
N LYS A 142 -8.74 -8.89 17.73
CA LYS A 142 -7.47 -9.52 18.00
C LYS A 142 -6.35 -8.50 17.77
N GLU A 143 -5.27 -8.58 18.50
CA GLU A 143 -4.05 -7.82 18.18
C GLU A 143 -3.51 -8.33 16.83
N THR A 144 -3.99 -7.71 15.77
CA THR A 144 -3.70 -8.11 14.40
C THR A 144 -2.46 -7.38 13.92
N SER A 145 -1.51 -8.12 13.40
CA SER A 145 -0.45 -7.49 12.60
C SER A 145 -1.08 -6.95 11.32
N LEU A 146 -1.19 -5.62 11.22
CA LEU A 146 -1.64 -4.95 9.99
C LEU A 146 -0.48 -4.75 8.99
N ILE A 147 0.60 -5.54 9.10
CA ILE A 147 1.69 -5.57 8.12
C ILE A 147 1.32 -6.59 7.05
N THR A 148 0.61 -6.14 6.03
CA THR A 148 0.05 -6.98 4.98
C THR A 148 -0.03 -6.21 3.65
N PRO A 149 0.16 -6.86 2.48
CA PRO A 149 -0.01 -6.22 1.17
C PRO A 149 -1.46 -5.81 0.90
N ASN A 150 -2.39 -6.28 1.73
CA ASN A 150 -3.79 -5.89 1.66
C ASN A 150 -4.00 -4.39 1.89
N ASN A 151 -3.10 -3.74 2.62
CA ASN A 151 -3.13 -2.29 2.90
C ASN A 151 -2.87 -1.42 1.66
N THR A 152 -2.31 -1.99 0.61
CA THR A 152 -1.90 -1.31 -0.63
C THR A 152 -2.53 -1.92 -1.88
N THR A 153 -3.71 -2.55 -1.74
CA THR A 153 -4.44 -3.08 -2.89
C THR A 153 -5.29 -2.01 -3.55
N ASP A 154 -5.06 -1.71 -4.83
CA ASP A 154 -5.87 -0.76 -5.59
C ASP A 154 -7.17 -1.40 -6.15
N GLY A 155 -8.12 -0.57 -6.55
CA GLY A 155 -9.34 -0.90 -7.29
C GLY A 155 -10.60 -1.03 -6.44
N MET A 156 -11.75 -0.97 -7.12
CA MET A 156 -13.08 -0.83 -6.56
C MET A 156 -13.61 -2.10 -5.87
N LEU A 157 -13.31 -3.29 -6.42
CA LEU A 157 -13.86 -4.54 -5.90
C LEU A 157 -13.25 -4.90 -4.53
N LYS A 158 -14.05 -5.53 -3.69
CA LYS A 158 -13.55 -6.21 -2.50
C LYS A 158 -12.49 -7.23 -2.90
N LYS A 159 -11.38 -7.23 -2.22
CA LYS A 159 -10.28 -8.17 -2.52
C LYS A 159 -9.38 -8.37 -1.31
N ALA A 160 -8.68 -9.49 -1.31
CA ALA A 160 -7.66 -9.77 -0.32
C ALA A 160 -6.55 -10.64 -0.92
N TRP A 161 -5.31 -10.32 -0.62
CA TRP A 161 -4.17 -11.19 -0.84
C TRP A 161 -4.16 -12.29 0.22
N ILE A 162 -3.89 -13.51 -0.20
CA ILE A 162 -3.72 -14.69 0.64
C ILE A 162 -2.48 -15.46 0.22
N ILE A 163 -2.05 -16.38 1.07
CA ILE A 163 -1.00 -17.37 0.76
C ILE A 163 -1.63 -18.76 0.92
N GLU A 164 -1.52 -19.56 -0.13
CA GLU A 164 -1.93 -20.96 -0.14
C GLU A 164 -0.83 -21.80 -0.77
N ASP A 165 -0.33 -22.78 -0.04
CA ASP A 165 0.80 -23.63 -0.45
C ASP A 165 2.03 -22.84 -0.94
N GLY A 166 2.38 -21.75 -0.24
CA GLY A 166 3.50 -20.86 -0.57
C GLY A 166 3.25 -19.94 -1.78
N THR A 167 2.11 -20.07 -2.44
CA THR A 167 1.73 -19.24 -3.58
C THR A 167 0.82 -18.09 -3.14
N ARG A 168 1.07 -16.90 -3.68
CA ARG A 168 0.30 -15.69 -3.38
C ARG A 168 -0.84 -15.53 -4.37
N TYR A 169 -2.07 -15.46 -3.85
CA TYR A 169 -3.29 -15.28 -4.64
C TYR A 169 -4.00 -13.97 -4.26
N LEU A 170 -4.53 -13.27 -5.25
CA LEU A 170 -5.44 -12.16 -5.04
C LEU A 170 -6.89 -12.63 -5.21
N LEU A 171 -7.58 -12.84 -4.10
CA LEU A 171 -9.01 -13.13 -4.13
C LEU A 171 -9.78 -11.84 -4.42
N LYS A 172 -10.78 -11.91 -5.30
CA LYS A 172 -11.66 -10.80 -5.66
C LYS A 172 -13.11 -11.16 -5.45
N GLY A 173 -13.86 -10.28 -4.82
CA GLY A 173 -15.33 -10.36 -4.70
C GLY A 173 -16.02 -9.62 -5.84
N GLY A 174 -17.29 -9.95 -6.11
CA GLY A 174 -18.12 -9.19 -7.04
C GLY A 174 -18.58 -7.85 -6.49
N TYR A 175 -18.96 -6.91 -7.37
CA TYR A 175 -19.54 -5.63 -7.01
C TYR A 175 -21.02 -5.79 -6.66
N LYS A 176 -21.44 -5.32 -5.49
CA LYS A 176 -22.80 -5.47 -4.98
C LYS A 176 -23.24 -6.94 -5.00
N ASN A 177 -24.26 -7.28 -5.78
CA ASN A 177 -24.79 -8.64 -5.93
C ASN A 177 -24.36 -9.31 -7.26
N GLU A 178 -23.48 -8.66 -8.04
CA GLU A 178 -23.00 -9.18 -9.31
C GLU A 178 -21.81 -10.11 -9.11
N ILE A 179 -22.05 -11.40 -9.17
CA ILE A 179 -21.04 -12.45 -9.00
C ILE A 179 -20.22 -12.72 -10.29
N LEU A 180 -20.68 -12.17 -11.43
CA LEU A 180 -20.07 -12.48 -12.74
C LEU A 180 -18.76 -11.74 -13.00
N GLN A 181 -18.50 -10.64 -12.33
CA GLN A 181 -17.29 -9.85 -12.58
C GLN A 181 -15.97 -10.62 -12.32
N PRO A 182 -15.78 -11.28 -11.16
CA PRO A 182 -14.60 -12.12 -10.96
C PRO A 182 -14.50 -13.25 -11.99
N PHE A 183 -15.62 -13.81 -12.40
CA PHE A 183 -15.68 -14.87 -13.40
C PHE A 183 -15.19 -14.38 -14.77
N ASN A 184 -15.63 -13.17 -15.19
CA ASN A 184 -15.20 -12.56 -16.42
C ASN A 184 -13.71 -12.21 -16.43
N GLU A 185 -13.14 -11.79 -15.29
CA GLU A 185 -11.70 -11.54 -15.17
C GLU A 185 -10.88 -12.83 -15.34
N VAL A 186 -11.33 -13.94 -14.72
CA VAL A 186 -10.69 -15.25 -14.89
C VAL A 186 -10.79 -15.70 -16.35
N LEU A 187 -11.97 -15.58 -16.97
CA LEU A 187 -12.16 -15.95 -18.37
C LEU A 187 -11.25 -15.11 -19.29
N ALA A 188 -11.17 -13.82 -19.08
CA ALA A 188 -10.30 -12.93 -19.85
C ALA A 188 -8.83 -13.33 -19.74
N SER A 189 -8.36 -13.65 -18.51
CA SER A 189 -6.97 -14.09 -18.28
C SER A 189 -6.63 -15.46 -18.88
N MET A 190 -7.63 -16.28 -19.19
CA MET A 190 -7.44 -17.56 -19.89
C MET A 190 -7.37 -17.43 -21.41
N ILE A 191 -7.83 -16.30 -21.97
CA ILE A 191 -7.86 -16.03 -23.41
C ILE A 191 -6.64 -15.21 -23.86
N CYS A 192 -6.08 -14.39 -22.97
CA CYS A 192 -4.88 -13.58 -23.24
C CYS A 192 -3.58 -14.30 -22.88
#